data_edad70bad22e773f6c9ee53717c40460
#
_entry.id   edad70bad22e773f6c9ee53717c40460
#
_cell.length_a   1.000
_cell.length_b   1.000
_cell.length_c   1.000
_cell.angle_alpha   90.00
_cell.angle_beta   90.00
_cell.angle_gamma   90.00
#
_symmetry.space_group_name_H-M   'P 1'
#
loop_
_entity.id
_entity.type
_entity.pdbx_description
1 polymer ?
#
loop_
_entity_poly.entity_id
_entity_poly.type
_entity_poly.pdbx_seq_one_letter_code
_entity_poly.pdbx_strand_id
1 'polypeptide(L)'
;SWFKICGGRGLTNATPRFDMFSPAYSEDDAKNVDVDMLGFIAVPYDNGQYSVHMNYAKAWNLIGFDQNSLDSFNGAYAAYNPAFGGTMDATTAYNLQMATPAFKDVGDIDFATILFKTEGIGNGISDYLDNTIAFASFAASRTNPNANGNPMTSGMLGSQDSEVGTSVWLGINAPCPISPDDSKIGFEWNKGSKYWRSMTYGEDTYAGSKIATRGQAWEVYRNQQLTKALSFGLSYVYMEYDYTGSNAFFGAEGTPVAIENAGPSAVESAQDVRAYMRYKF
;
A
#
# COMPACT_ATOMS: atom_id res chain seq x y z
N SER A 1 -5.06 -23.20 17.57
CA SER A 1 -4.94 -23.05 16.10
C SER A 1 -6.30 -22.91 15.46
N TRP A 2 -6.39 -22.12 14.41
CA TRP A 2 -7.61 -21.92 13.63
C TRP A 2 -7.26 -21.47 12.21
N PHE A 3 -8.23 -21.58 11.31
CA PHE A 3 -8.12 -21.00 9.97
C PHE A 3 -9.46 -20.40 9.52
N LYS A 4 -9.40 -19.48 8.56
CA LYS A 4 -10.55 -18.81 7.95
C LYS A 4 -10.31 -18.68 6.45
N ILE A 5 -11.35 -18.97 5.67
CA ILE A 5 -11.38 -18.73 4.22
C ILE A 5 -12.40 -17.63 3.96
N CYS A 6 -12.02 -16.65 3.17
CA CYS A 6 -12.87 -15.55 2.73
C CYS A 6 -12.83 -15.47 1.21
N GLY A 7 -13.96 -15.32 0.57
CA GLY A 7 -14.08 -15.10 -0.86
C GLY A 7 -15.15 -14.07 -1.14
N GLY A 8 -15.02 -13.35 -2.22
CA GLY A 8 -15.98 -12.34 -2.61
C GLY A 8 -15.75 -11.82 -4.02
N ARG A 9 -16.77 -11.21 -4.55
CA ARG A 9 -16.74 -10.44 -5.78
C ARG A 9 -17.04 -8.99 -5.47
N GLY A 10 -16.17 -8.09 -5.91
CA GLY A 10 -16.41 -6.66 -5.89
C GLY A 10 -17.09 -6.25 -7.19
N LEU A 11 -18.33 -5.79 -7.09
CA LEU A 11 -19.02 -5.18 -8.23
C LEU A 11 -18.69 -3.70 -8.25
N THR A 12 -18.01 -3.23 -9.28
CA THR A 12 -17.74 -1.81 -9.47
C THR A 12 -18.86 -1.19 -10.31
N ASN A 13 -19.92 -0.74 -9.65
CA ASN A 13 -20.97 0.03 -10.30
C ASN A 13 -20.67 1.53 -10.35
N ALA A 14 -19.54 1.97 -9.81
CA ALA A 14 -19.13 3.35 -9.82
C ALA A 14 -17.78 3.47 -10.51
N THR A 15 -17.76 4.04 -11.69
CA THR A 15 -16.53 4.47 -12.35
C THR A 15 -16.21 5.87 -11.85
N PRO A 16 -15.09 6.10 -11.15
CA PRO A 16 -14.62 7.47 -10.95
C PRO A 16 -14.31 8.04 -12.34
N ARG A 17 -15.18 8.90 -12.82
CA ARG A 17 -14.88 9.68 -14.03
C ARG A 17 -13.89 10.77 -13.68
N PHE A 18 -12.79 10.79 -14.39
CA PHE A 18 -12.02 11.99 -14.61
C PHE A 18 -12.69 12.89 -15.66
N ASP A 19 -13.98 13.14 -15.50
CA ASP A 19 -14.65 14.17 -16.26
C ASP A 19 -14.55 15.47 -15.47
N MET A 20 -13.68 16.36 -15.92
CA MET A 20 -13.53 17.68 -15.31
C MET A 20 -14.80 18.54 -15.46
N PHE A 21 -15.71 18.18 -16.33
CA PHE A 21 -16.90 18.96 -16.67
C PHE A 21 -18.22 18.33 -16.19
N SER A 22 -18.19 17.05 -15.83
CA SER A 22 -19.35 16.33 -15.30
C SER A 22 -18.91 15.28 -14.29
N PRO A 23 -19.03 15.54 -12.97
CA PRO A 23 -18.66 14.57 -11.95
C PRO A 23 -19.70 13.42 -11.81
N ALA A 24 -20.42 13.11 -12.88
CA ALA A 24 -21.37 12.03 -12.89
C ALA A 24 -20.67 10.68 -13.08
N TYR A 25 -21.10 9.66 -12.32
CA TYR A 25 -20.66 8.29 -12.53
C TYR A 25 -21.35 7.70 -13.77
N SER A 26 -20.61 7.02 -14.63
CA SER A 26 -21.15 6.28 -15.77
C SER A 26 -21.37 4.83 -15.38
N GLU A 27 -22.58 4.33 -15.55
CA GLU A 27 -22.89 2.92 -15.35
C GLU A 27 -22.28 2.01 -16.42
N ASP A 28 -21.89 2.56 -17.58
CA ASP A 28 -21.53 1.76 -18.75
C ASP A 28 -20.08 1.27 -18.73
N ASP A 29 -19.17 2.03 -18.12
CA ASP A 29 -17.73 1.69 -18.12
C ASP A 29 -17.36 0.63 -17.07
N ALA A 30 -18.21 0.42 -16.05
CA ALA A 30 -17.94 -0.49 -14.95
C ALA A 30 -18.60 -1.87 -15.08
N LYS A 31 -19.49 -2.06 -16.06
CA LYS A 31 -20.31 -3.29 -16.19
C LYS A 31 -19.52 -4.59 -16.43
N ASN A 32 -18.25 -4.48 -16.80
CA ASN A 32 -17.44 -5.63 -17.22
C ASN A 32 -16.17 -5.83 -16.38
N VAL A 33 -16.00 -5.09 -15.30
CA VAL A 33 -14.78 -5.17 -14.49
C VAL A 33 -15.13 -5.49 -13.05
N ASP A 34 -15.21 -6.78 -12.74
CA ASP A 34 -15.44 -7.30 -11.39
C ASP A 34 -14.13 -7.78 -10.82
N VAL A 35 -13.76 -7.34 -9.62
CA VAL A 35 -12.62 -7.87 -8.89
C VAL A 35 -13.08 -9.06 -8.06
N ASP A 36 -12.56 -10.23 -8.35
CA ASP A 36 -12.77 -11.43 -7.55
C ASP A 36 -11.62 -11.60 -6.55
N MET A 37 -11.94 -11.96 -5.33
CA MET A 37 -10.94 -12.13 -4.27
C MET A 37 -11.15 -13.44 -3.51
N LEU A 38 -10.04 -14.12 -3.22
CA LEU A 38 -9.97 -15.24 -2.31
C LEU A 38 -8.88 -14.97 -1.26
N GLY A 39 -9.22 -15.12 0.01
CA GLY A 39 -8.31 -14.99 1.13
C GLY A 39 -8.33 -16.23 2.02
N PHE A 40 -7.16 -16.62 2.49
CA PHE A 40 -6.95 -17.65 3.49
C PHE A 40 -6.11 -17.08 4.63
N ILE A 41 -6.59 -17.21 5.86
CA ILE A 41 -5.91 -16.82 7.08
C ILE A 41 -5.81 -18.02 7.98
N ALA A 42 -4.64 -18.29 8.52
CA ALA A 42 -4.43 -19.37 9.49
C ALA A 42 -3.55 -18.90 10.64
N VAL A 43 -3.86 -19.40 11.83
CA VAL A 43 -2.98 -19.34 13.01
C VAL A 43 -2.66 -20.78 13.40
N PRO A 44 -1.66 -21.41 12.74
CA PRO A 44 -1.33 -22.81 12.95
C PRO A 44 -0.77 -23.08 14.34
N TYR A 45 -0.18 -22.10 14.98
CA TYR A 45 0.36 -22.20 16.32
C TYR A 45 0.05 -20.94 17.13
N ASP A 46 -0.43 -21.12 18.33
CA ASP A 46 -0.65 -20.07 19.33
C ASP A 46 -0.73 -20.76 20.72
N ASN A 47 0.20 -20.43 21.60
CA ASN A 47 0.22 -20.89 23.00
C ASN A 47 -0.01 -19.74 24.00
N GLY A 48 -0.47 -18.57 23.53
CA GLY A 48 -0.67 -17.38 24.33
C GLY A 48 0.59 -16.49 24.44
N GLN A 49 1.79 -17.06 24.31
CA GLN A 49 3.05 -16.32 24.31
C GLN A 49 3.66 -16.22 22.90
N TYR A 50 3.73 -17.33 22.20
CA TYR A 50 4.27 -17.42 20.84
C TYR A 50 3.16 -17.77 19.85
N SER A 51 3.11 -17.06 18.76
CA SER A 51 2.14 -17.37 17.69
C SER A 51 2.76 -17.28 16.29
N VAL A 52 2.21 -18.06 15.39
CA VAL A 52 2.52 -18.06 13.95
C VAL A 52 1.24 -17.74 13.21
N HIS A 53 1.26 -16.72 12.37
CA HIS A 53 0.15 -16.31 11.52
C HIS A 53 0.54 -16.45 10.08
N MET A 54 -0.35 -16.96 9.26
CA MET A 54 -0.16 -17.14 7.83
C MET A 54 -1.35 -16.56 7.08
N ASN A 55 -1.08 -15.82 6.02
CA ASN A 55 -2.09 -15.32 5.12
C ASN A 55 -1.72 -15.65 3.68
N TYR A 56 -2.72 -15.97 2.90
CA TYR A 56 -2.65 -16.00 1.45
C TYR A 56 -3.88 -15.28 0.90
N ALA A 57 -3.68 -14.45 -0.10
CA ALA A 57 -4.78 -13.84 -0.81
C ALA A 57 -4.47 -13.81 -2.30
N LYS A 58 -5.49 -13.99 -3.12
CA LYS A 58 -5.44 -13.78 -4.55
C LYS A 58 -6.57 -12.86 -4.97
N ALA A 59 -6.25 -11.90 -5.82
CA ALA A 59 -7.23 -11.06 -6.49
C ALA A 59 -7.10 -11.27 -8.00
N TRP A 60 -8.24 -11.49 -8.64
CA TRP A 60 -8.36 -11.62 -10.10
C TRP A 60 -9.04 -10.39 -10.67
N ASN A 61 -8.80 -10.13 -11.95
CA ASN A 61 -9.42 -9.07 -12.70
C ASN A 61 -9.21 -7.70 -12.05
N LEU A 62 -7.96 -7.41 -11.63
CA LEU A 62 -7.64 -6.13 -11.03
C LEU A 62 -7.97 -4.99 -11.98
N ILE A 63 -8.69 -4.02 -11.45
CA ILE A 63 -9.11 -2.86 -12.23
C ILE A 63 -7.96 -1.85 -12.28
N GLY A 64 -7.60 -1.45 -13.48
CA GLY A 64 -6.63 -0.40 -13.72
C GLY A 64 -7.01 0.43 -14.93
N PHE A 65 -6.23 1.47 -15.21
CA PHE A 65 -6.44 2.29 -16.39
C PHE A 65 -5.98 1.55 -17.65
N ASP A 66 -6.76 1.66 -18.71
CA ASP A 66 -6.26 1.38 -20.05
C ASP A 66 -5.23 2.43 -20.44
N GLN A 67 -3.97 2.04 -20.57
CA GLN A 67 -2.86 2.97 -20.80
C GLN A 67 -3.06 3.78 -22.10
N ASN A 68 -3.59 3.18 -23.14
CA ASN A 68 -3.84 3.91 -24.39
C ASN A 68 -4.86 5.04 -24.19
N SER A 69 -5.91 4.80 -23.40
CA SER A 69 -6.89 5.82 -23.05
C SER A 69 -6.31 6.90 -22.15
N LEU A 70 -5.47 6.50 -21.19
CA LEU A 70 -4.77 7.43 -20.30
C LEU A 70 -3.76 8.30 -21.06
N ASP A 71 -3.01 7.73 -22.00
CA ASP A 71 -2.06 8.46 -22.84
C ASP A 71 -2.79 9.45 -23.76
N SER A 72 -3.95 9.06 -24.30
CA SER A 72 -4.82 9.93 -25.10
C SER A 72 -5.35 11.09 -24.27
N PHE A 73 -5.79 10.82 -23.02
CA PHE A 73 -6.22 11.85 -22.07
C PHE A 73 -5.09 12.81 -21.71
N ASN A 74 -3.91 12.30 -21.39
CA ASN A 74 -2.74 13.11 -21.02
C ASN A 74 -2.30 13.99 -22.20
N GLY A 75 -2.34 13.48 -23.42
CA GLY A 75 -2.08 14.25 -24.62
C GLY A 75 -3.09 15.37 -24.85
N ALA A 76 -4.37 15.07 -24.71
CA ALA A 76 -5.44 16.07 -24.83
C ALA A 76 -5.38 17.12 -23.68
N TYR A 77 -5.06 16.71 -22.46
CA TYR A 77 -4.86 17.59 -21.32
C TYR A 77 -3.67 18.55 -21.54
N ALA A 78 -2.56 18.04 -22.04
CA ALA A 78 -1.39 18.87 -22.35
C ALA A 78 -1.69 19.88 -23.47
N ALA A 79 -2.46 19.48 -24.50
CA ALA A 79 -2.88 20.37 -25.57
C ALA A 79 -3.84 21.48 -25.10
N TYR A 80 -4.65 21.20 -24.08
CA TYR A 80 -5.58 22.18 -23.49
C TYR A 80 -4.91 23.09 -22.48
N ASN A 81 -3.96 22.59 -21.68
CA ASN A 81 -3.43 23.32 -20.53
C ASN A 81 -2.26 24.25 -20.91
N PRO A 82 -2.38 25.58 -20.70
CA PRO A 82 -1.32 26.54 -21.02
C PRO A 82 0.00 26.30 -20.27
N ALA A 83 -0.02 25.66 -19.09
CA ALA A 83 1.20 25.32 -18.36
C ALA A 83 2.11 24.35 -19.12
N PHE A 84 1.56 23.60 -20.08
CA PHE A 84 2.29 22.69 -20.98
C PHE A 84 2.39 23.23 -22.43
N GLY A 85 2.11 24.54 -22.61
CA GLY A 85 2.13 25.17 -23.93
C GLY A 85 0.84 24.95 -24.77
N GLY A 86 -0.22 24.44 -24.14
CA GLY A 86 -1.52 24.21 -24.77
C GLY A 86 -2.37 25.48 -24.87
N THR A 87 -3.51 25.35 -25.56
CA THR A 87 -4.47 26.44 -25.80
C THR A 87 -5.83 26.11 -25.20
N MET A 88 -6.38 27.01 -24.39
CA MET A 88 -7.73 26.85 -23.82
C MET A 88 -8.79 27.30 -24.80
N ASP A 89 -8.97 26.58 -25.91
CA ASP A 89 -10.00 26.83 -26.91
C ASP A 89 -11.07 25.72 -26.91
N ALA A 90 -12.15 25.95 -27.66
CA ALA A 90 -13.29 25.02 -27.72
C ALA A 90 -12.91 23.64 -28.30
N THR A 91 -11.96 23.61 -29.25
CA THR A 91 -11.53 22.37 -29.90
C THR A 91 -10.71 21.51 -28.93
N THR A 92 -9.73 22.10 -28.24
CA THR A 92 -8.91 21.39 -27.26
C THR A 92 -9.75 20.99 -26.02
N ALA A 93 -10.71 21.80 -25.60
CA ALA A 93 -11.67 21.43 -24.56
C ALA A 93 -12.54 20.24 -24.94
N TYR A 94 -13.05 20.23 -26.17
CA TYR A 94 -13.83 19.09 -26.71
C TYR A 94 -12.98 17.82 -26.80
N ASN A 95 -11.76 17.91 -27.31
CA ASN A 95 -10.85 16.77 -27.39
C ASN A 95 -10.51 16.20 -26.00
N LEU A 96 -10.30 17.07 -24.99
CA LEU A 96 -10.08 16.64 -23.62
C LEU A 96 -11.31 15.94 -23.04
N GLN A 97 -12.51 16.45 -23.30
CA GLN A 97 -13.76 15.84 -22.86
C GLN A 97 -13.96 14.45 -23.47
N MET A 98 -13.58 14.26 -24.73
CA MET A 98 -13.70 12.98 -25.43
C MET A 98 -12.62 11.97 -25.07
N ALA A 99 -11.46 12.43 -24.56
CA ALA A 99 -10.34 11.58 -24.18
C ALA A 99 -10.46 11.07 -22.75
N THR A 100 -11.60 10.50 -22.38
CA THR A 100 -11.84 9.97 -21.03
C THR A 100 -11.02 8.70 -20.80
N PRO A 101 -10.23 8.60 -19.71
CA PRO A 101 -9.53 7.37 -19.36
C PRO A 101 -10.54 6.23 -19.11
N ALA A 102 -10.34 5.11 -19.75
CA ALA A 102 -11.14 3.90 -19.56
C ALA A 102 -10.49 2.96 -18.55
N PHE A 103 -11.30 2.21 -17.82
CA PHE A 103 -10.84 1.14 -16.95
C PHE A 103 -10.90 -0.19 -17.66
N LYS A 104 -9.97 -1.07 -17.31
CA LYS A 104 -9.95 -2.45 -17.78
C LYS A 104 -9.37 -3.39 -16.75
N ASP A 105 -9.52 -4.68 -16.98
CA ASP A 105 -8.78 -5.73 -16.29
C ASP A 105 -7.29 -5.65 -16.68
N VAL A 106 -6.43 -5.45 -15.66
CA VAL A 106 -4.98 -5.34 -15.83
C VAL A 106 -4.24 -6.60 -15.41
N GLY A 107 -4.95 -7.61 -14.90
CA GLY A 107 -4.40 -8.89 -14.50
C GLY A 107 -4.70 -9.27 -13.06
N ASP A 108 -3.91 -10.21 -12.55
CA ASP A 108 -4.09 -10.83 -11.24
C ASP A 108 -2.92 -10.50 -10.31
N ILE A 109 -3.15 -10.67 -9.01
CA ILE A 109 -2.09 -10.59 -7.99
C ILE A 109 -2.30 -11.64 -6.89
N ASP A 110 -1.20 -12.26 -6.48
CA ASP A 110 -1.12 -13.15 -5.33
C ASP A 110 -0.35 -12.49 -4.20
N PHE A 111 -0.77 -12.74 -2.96
CA PHE A 111 -0.08 -12.32 -1.74
C PHE A 111 0.10 -13.51 -0.81
N ALA A 112 1.25 -13.60 -0.18
CA ALA A 112 1.49 -14.55 0.89
C ALA A 112 2.26 -13.86 2.02
N THR A 113 1.91 -14.16 3.27
CA THR A 113 2.58 -13.61 4.45
C THR A 113 2.71 -14.67 5.52
N ILE A 114 3.85 -14.71 6.18
CA ILE A 114 4.05 -15.43 7.43
C ILE A 114 4.55 -14.44 8.49
N LEU A 115 3.96 -14.51 9.67
CA LEU A 115 4.29 -13.67 10.82
C LEU A 115 4.58 -14.57 12.02
N PHE A 116 5.70 -14.32 12.67
CA PHE A 116 6.06 -14.85 13.99
C PHE A 116 5.91 -13.73 15.00
N LYS A 117 5.19 -13.98 16.08
CA LYS A 117 4.95 -13.01 17.15
C LYS A 117 5.22 -13.64 18.50
N THR A 118 5.79 -12.86 19.42
CA THR A 118 5.89 -13.20 20.83
C THR A 118 5.25 -12.10 21.69
N GLU A 119 4.47 -12.50 22.68
CA GLU A 119 3.92 -11.65 23.73
C GLU A 119 4.64 -11.98 25.05
N GLY A 120 5.75 -11.31 25.30
CA GLY A 120 6.75 -11.63 26.32
C GLY A 120 7.95 -12.38 25.75
N ILE A 121 9.14 -11.93 26.07
CA ILE A 121 10.41 -12.58 25.69
C ILE A 121 10.91 -13.39 26.89
N GLY A 122 10.66 -14.68 26.86
CA GLY A 122 10.90 -15.56 27.99
C GLY A 122 9.69 -15.63 28.91
N ASN A 123 9.81 -16.32 30.05
CA ASN A 123 8.73 -16.48 31.01
C ASN A 123 9.32 -16.40 32.42
N GLY A 124 9.02 -15.34 33.15
CA GLY A 124 9.51 -15.10 34.49
C GLY A 124 11.00 -14.72 34.60
N ILE A 125 11.60 -14.18 33.50
CA ILE A 125 12.98 -13.65 33.55
C ILE A 125 12.98 -12.25 34.17
N SER A 126 12.08 -11.38 33.73
CA SER A 126 11.83 -10.06 34.28
C SER A 126 10.51 -9.50 33.79
N ASP A 127 9.86 -8.65 34.58
CA ASP A 127 8.62 -7.97 34.19
C ASP A 127 8.80 -7.15 32.90
N TYR A 128 9.98 -6.61 32.65
CA TYR A 128 10.30 -5.88 31.43
C TYR A 128 10.23 -6.78 30.19
N LEU A 129 10.87 -7.94 30.23
CA LEU A 129 10.87 -8.90 29.13
C LEU A 129 9.51 -9.58 28.95
N ASP A 130 8.83 -9.89 30.04
CA ASP A 130 7.50 -10.52 30.02
C ASP A 130 6.44 -9.58 29.42
N ASN A 131 6.65 -8.27 29.47
CA ASN A 131 5.79 -7.25 28.87
C ASN A 131 6.29 -6.73 27.50
N THR A 132 7.35 -7.29 26.95
CA THR A 132 7.90 -6.95 25.64
C THR A 132 7.26 -7.83 24.57
N ILE A 133 6.76 -7.18 23.51
CA ILE A 133 6.24 -7.83 22.31
C ILE A 133 7.27 -7.70 21.20
N ALA A 134 7.54 -8.76 20.47
CA ALA A 134 8.37 -8.72 19.27
C ALA A 134 7.70 -9.50 18.14
N PHE A 135 7.97 -9.11 16.92
CA PHE A 135 7.50 -9.83 15.75
C PHE A 135 8.48 -9.77 14.58
N ALA A 136 8.37 -10.78 13.72
CA ALA A 136 9.04 -10.84 12.44
C ALA A 136 8.05 -11.32 11.38
N SER A 137 7.86 -10.56 10.32
CA SER A 137 6.99 -10.89 9.20
C SER A 137 7.79 -10.96 7.91
N PHE A 138 7.49 -11.95 7.11
CA PHE A 138 7.94 -12.07 5.73
C PHE A 138 6.72 -12.11 4.82
N ALA A 139 6.71 -11.29 3.77
CA ALA A 139 5.63 -11.22 2.81
C ALA A 139 6.16 -11.29 1.38
N ALA A 140 5.35 -11.83 0.50
CA ALA A 140 5.59 -11.86 -0.94
C ALA A 140 4.33 -11.46 -1.70
N SER A 141 4.51 -10.72 -2.79
CA SER A 141 3.47 -10.45 -3.78
C SER A 141 3.94 -10.92 -5.14
N ARG A 142 3.04 -11.51 -5.92
CA ARG A 142 3.31 -11.93 -7.29
C ARG A 142 2.27 -11.33 -8.21
N THR A 143 2.70 -10.56 -9.20
CA THR A 143 1.83 -10.04 -10.24
C THR A 143 1.72 -11.02 -11.40
N ASN A 144 0.55 -11.05 -12.04
CA ASN A 144 0.31 -11.78 -13.27
C ASN A 144 -0.46 -10.84 -14.22
N PRO A 145 0.25 -9.94 -14.91
CA PRO A 145 -0.36 -8.91 -15.73
C PRO A 145 -0.96 -9.49 -17.00
N ASN A 146 -2.08 -8.89 -17.44
CA ASN A 146 -2.63 -9.13 -18.77
C ASN A 146 -1.74 -8.47 -19.82
N ALA A 147 -0.93 -9.29 -20.49
CA ALA A 147 -0.08 -8.82 -21.58
C ALA A 147 -0.95 -8.37 -22.76
N ASN A 148 -0.92 -7.09 -23.09
CA ASN A 148 -1.65 -6.52 -24.23
C ASN A 148 -0.74 -6.11 -25.38
N GLY A 149 0.48 -6.64 -25.40
CA GLY A 149 1.42 -6.51 -26.52
C GLY A 149 2.11 -5.14 -26.66
N ASN A 150 1.81 -4.18 -25.79
CA ASN A 150 2.42 -2.87 -25.82
C ASN A 150 3.36 -2.67 -24.59
N PRO A 151 4.68 -2.49 -24.80
CA PRO A 151 5.64 -2.26 -23.71
C PRO A 151 5.31 -1.05 -22.83
N MET A 152 4.60 -0.07 -23.37
CA MET A 152 4.18 1.13 -22.64
C MET A 152 3.00 0.90 -21.69
N THR A 153 2.31 -0.23 -21.77
CA THR A 153 1.08 -0.51 -21.00
C THR A 153 1.26 -1.46 -19.84
N SER A 154 2.50 -1.76 -19.46
CA SER A 154 2.82 -2.58 -18.28
C SER A 154 2.52 -1.88 -16.96
N GLY A 155 2.08 -0.61 -17.02
CA GLY A 155 2.12 0.35 -15.93
C GLY A 155 1.45 -0.08 -14.63
N MET A 156 0.23 -0.60 -14.69
CA MET A 156 -0.57 -0.79 -13.47
C MET A 156 -0.06 -1.89 -12.54
N LEU A 157 0.61 -2.91 -13.07
CA LEU A 157 1.24 -3.97 -12.27
C LEU A 157 2.78 -3.88 -12.25
N GLY A 158 3.36 -2.84 -12.86
CA GLY A 158 4.79 -2.52 -12.81
C GLY A 158 5.68 -3.35 -13.73
N SER A 159 5.13 -4.29 -14.49
CA SER A 159 5.82 -5.07 -15.52
C SER A 159 4.80 -5.71 -16.44
N GLN A 160 5.20 -6.07 -17.66
CA GLN A 160 4.41 -6.93 -18.57
C GLN A 160 4.61 -8.42 -18.24
N ASP A 161 5.69 -8.72 -17.54
CA ASP A 161 5.99 -10.06 -17.06
C ASP A 161 5.49 -10.25 -15.62
N SER A 162 5.30 -11.50 -15.23
CA SER A 162 5.00 -11.85 -13.85
C SER A 162 6.22 -11.59 -12.97
N GLU A 163 6.05 -10.71 -12.00
CA GLU A 163 7.13 -10.30 -11.11
C GLU A 163 6.82 -10.64 -9.65
N VAL A 164 7.86 -10.98 -8.91
CA VAL A 164 7.76 -11.26 -7.47
C VAL A 164 8.41 -10.16 -6.67
N GLY A 165 7.62 -9.54 -5.80
CA GLY A 165 8.09 -8.62 -4.78
C GLY A 165 8.08 -9.28 -3.41
N THR A 166 9.03 -8.89 -2.56
CA THR A 166 9.13 -9.40 -1.18
C THR A 166 9.28 -8.26 -0.19
N SER A 167 8.84 -8.49 1.04
CA SER A 167 9.05 -7.57 2.14
C SER A 167 9.36 -8.33 3.43
N VAL A 168 10.23 -7.72 4.24
CA VAL A 168 10.51 -8.13 5.61
C VAL A 168 10.07 -7.00 6.53
N TRP A 169 9.36 -7.32 7.61
CA TRP A 169 8.95 -6.36 8.61
C TRP A 169 9.24 -6.90 10.00
N LEU A 170 10.07 -6.19 10.75
CA LEU A 170 10.48 -6.53 12.11
C LEU A 170 9.98 -5.46 13.07
N GLY A 171 9.60 -5.85 14.27
CA GLY A 171 9.20 -4.89 15.28
C GLY A 171 9.38 -5.40 16.71
N ILE A 172 9.60 -4.45 17.61
CA ILE A 172 9.64 -4.65 19.04
C ILE A 172 8.87 -3.54 19.74
N ASN A 173 8.10 -3.88 20.75
CA ASN A 173 7.36 -2.96 21.60
C ASN A 173 7.58 -3.37 23.07
N ALA A 174 8.23 -2.52 23.83
CA ALA A 174 8.65 -2.79 25.20
C ALA A 174 8.13 -1.71 26.17
N PRO A 175 8.04 -2.00 27.48
CA PRO A 175 7.81 -0.99 28.49
C PRO A 175 8.82 0.16 28.36
N CYS A 176 8.37 1.40 28.46
CA CYS A 176 9.27 2.55 28.36
C CYS A 176 10.17 2.64 29.59
N PRO A 177 11.51 2.75 29.46
CA PRO A 177 12.40 2.80 30.63
C PRO A 177 12.15 3.95 31.60
N ILE A 178 11.52 5.05 31.09
CA ILE A 178 11.24 6.24 31.91
C ILE A 178 9.95 6.08 32.72
N SER A 179 8.94 5.39 32.17
CA SER A 179 7.63 5.16 32.80
C SER A 179 7.08 3.79 32.38
N PRO A 180 7.63 2.70 32.90
CA PRO A 180 7.34 1.35 32.41
C PRO A 180 5.89 0.91 32.67
N ASP A 181 5.25 1.40 33.73
CA ASP A 181 3.89 0.99 34.10
C ASP A 181 2.82 1.62 33.18
N ASP A 182 3.08 2.81 32.65
CA ASP A 182 2.09 3.61 31.93
C ASP A 182 2.43 3.83 30.46
N SER A 183 3.61 3.44 29.99
CA SER A 183 3.99 3.67 28.61
C SER A 183 4.81 2.56 27.98
N LYS A 184 4.66 2.46 26.68
CA LYS A 184 5.44 1.58 25.83
C LYS A 184 6.17 2.38 24.75
N ILE A 185 7.37 1.93 24.41
CA ILE A 185 8.16 2.41 23.28
C ILE A 185 8.28 1.28 22.27
N GLY A 186 8.11 1.60 21.00
CA GLY A 186 8.27 0.64 19.91
C GLY A 186 9.25 1.11 18.88
N PHE A 187 9.87 0.14 18.25
CA PHE A 187 10.71 0.32 17.07
C PHE A 187 10.30 -0.70 16.01
N GLU A 188 10.14 -0.24 14.79
CA GLU A 188 9.84 -1.10 13.65
C GLU A 188 10.76 -0.77 12.49
N TRP A 189 11.11 -1.79 11.73
CA TRP A 189 11.85 -1.68 10.49
C TRP A 189 11.24 -2.59 9.44
N ASN A 190 11.09 -2.07 8.24
CA ASN A 190 10.72 -2.90 7.09
C ASN A 190 11.60 -2.62 5.88
N LYS A 191 11.70 -3.60 5.00
CA LYS A 191 12.38 -3.52 3.72
C LYS A 191 11.57 -4.21 2.64
N GLY A 192 11.22 -3.45 1.59
CA GLY A 192 10.54 -3.97 0.41
C GLY A 192 11.47 -3.99 -0.80
N SER A 193 11.36 -5.03 -1.62
CA SER A 193 12.10 -5.20 -2.86
C SER A 193 11.52 -4.35 -4.00
N LYS A 194 12.20 -4.32 -5.15
CA LYS A 194 11.83 -3.57 -6.35
C LYS A 194 10.36 -3.73 -6.78
N TYR A 195 9.84 -4.95 -6.78
CA TYR A 195 8.47 -5.26 -7.24
C TYR A 195 7.49 -5.48 -6.07
N TRP A 196 7.87 -5.12 -4.85
CA TRP A 196 7.00 -5.26 -3.69
C TRP A 196 5.72 -4.45 -3.84
N ARG A 197 4.58 -5.10 -3.50
CA ARG A 197 3.25 -4.50 -3.46
C ARG A 197 2.52 -4.97 -2.21
N SER A 198 2.15 -4.02 -1.37
CA SER A 198 1.58 -4.34 -0.06
C SER A 198 0.05 -4.33 -0.01
N MET A 199 -0.63 -3.72 -0.98
CA MET A 199 -2.07 -3.39 -0.94
C MET A 199 -2.46 -2.50 0.26
N THR A 200 -1.52 -1.73 0.83
CA THR A 200 -1.73 -0.87 1.99
C THR A 200 -1.67 0.61 1.60
N TYR A 201 -2.53 1.02 0.69
CA TYR A 201 -2.53 2.39 0.15
C TYR A 201 -3.37 3.38 0.96
N GLY A 202 -4.01 2.93 2.03
CA GLY A 202 -5.01 3.68 2.78
C GLY A 202 -4.49 4.51 3.96
N GLU A 203 -3.20 4.76 4.07
CA GLU A 203 -2.69 5.66 5.10
C GLU A 203 -2.83 7.11 4.66
N ASP A 204 -3.62 7.89 5.44
CA ASP A 204 -3.89 9.30 5.18
C ASP A 204 -2.70 10.19 5.55
N THR A 205 -1.56 9.95 4.90
CA THR A 205 -0.34 10.76 5.07
C THR A 205 0.31 11.06 3.74
N TYR A 206 1.02 12.19 3.65
CA TYR A 206 1.81 12.53 2.46
C TYR A 206 2.92 11.51 2.17
N ALA A 207 3.46 10.90 3.22
CA ALA A 207 4.50 9.90 3.10
C ALA A 207 3.97 8.53 2.65
N GLY A 208 2.64 8.30 2.76
CA GLY A 208 2.02 7.03 2.45
C GLY A 208 2.34 5.93 3.46
N SER A 209 2.18 4.68 3.07
CA SER A 209 2.39 3.53 3.95
C SER A 209 3.85 3.11 4.03
N LYS A 210 4.41 3.05 5.25
CA LYS A 210 5.76 2.50 5.48
C LYS A 210 5.90 1.07 4.97
N ILE A 211 4.84 0.26 5.07
CA ILE A 211 4.84 -1.14 4.64
C ILE A 211 4.89 -1.27 3.11
N ALA A 212 4.45 -0.24 2.37
CA ALA A 212 4.52 -0.21 0.92
C ALA A 212 5.89 0.19 0.37
N THR A 213 6.83 0.63 1.22
CA THR A 213 8.12 1.16 0.80
C THR A 213 8.91 0.13 0.00
N ARG A 214 9.33 0.51 -1.20
CA ARG A 214 10.33 -0.19 -2.03
C ARG A 214 11.70 0.38 -1.73
N GLY A 215 12.31 -0.12 -0.68
CA GLY A 215 13.45 0.44 0.01
C GLY A 215 13.33 0.10 1.48
N GLN A 216 13.63 1.01 2.36
CA GLN A 216 13.61 0.78 3.80
C GLN A 216 12.74 1.82 4.52
N ALA A 217 12.11 1.41 5.61
CA ALA A 217 11.41 2.32 6.49
C ALA A 217 11.66 1.96 7.96
N TRP A 218 11.72 2.98 8.78
CA TRP A 218 11.89 2.89 10.23
C TRP A 218 10.77 3.67 10.91
N GLU A 219 10.24 3.11 11.97
CA GLU A 219 9.33 3.82 12.86
C GLU A 219 9.80 3.69 14.29
N VAL A 220 9.79 4.82 15.00
CA VAL A 220 9.91 4.87 16.46
C VAL A 220 8.63 5.48 17.00
N TYR A 221 8.02 4.84 17.99
CA TYR A 221 6.80 5.37 18.59
C TYR A 221 6.78 5.18 20.10
N ARG A 222 6.05 6.06 20.77
CA ARG A 222 5.74 5.97 22.20
C ARG A 222 4.24 6.12 22.41
N ASN A 223 3.67 5.21 23.18
CA ASN A 223 2.31 5.27 23.66
C ASN A 223 2.31 5.45 25.18
N GLN A 224 1.64 6.49 25.66
CA GLN A 224 1.53 6.84 27.07
C GLN A 224 0.08 6.74 27.50
N GLN A 225 -0.21 5.92 28.51
CA GLN A 225 -1.49 5.93 29.19
C GLN A 225 -1.52 7.09 30.18
N LEU A 226 -2.46 8.01 30.03
CA LEU A 226 -2.63 9.17 30.91
C LEU A 226 -3.66 8.90 32.00
N THR A 227 -4.74 8.19 31.65
CA THR A 227 -5.76 7.70 32.57
C THR A 227 -6.26 6.35 32.06
N LYS A 228 -7.14 5.67 32.82
CA LYS A 228 -7.74 4.41 32.34
C LYS A 228 -8.46 4.53 31.00
N ALA A 229 -8.95 5.73 30.67
CA ALA A 229 -9.72 6.00 29.47
C ALA A 229 -8.93 6.78 28.39
N LEU A 230 -7.88 7.51 28.77
CA LEU A 230 -7.15 8.43 27.89
C LEU A 230 -5.70 7.99 27.68
N SER A 231 -5.30 7.87 26.43
CA SER A 231 -3.90 7.64 26.04
C SER A 231 -3.42 8.67 25.01
N PHE A 232 -2.13 8.93 25.02
CA PHE A 232 -1.42 9.77 24.04
C PHE A 232 -0.41 8.92 23.29
N GLY A 233 -0.29 9.15 21.99
CA GLY A 233 0.72 8.51 21.16
C GLY A 233 1.51 9.54 20.35
N LEU A 234 2.79 9.24 20.19
CA LEU A 234 3.70 9.97 19.32
C LEU A 234 4.46 8.95 18.48
N SER A 235 4.51 9.15 17.16
CA SER A 235 5.32 8.34 16.26
C SER A 235 6.10 9.20 15.28
N TYR A 236 7.27 8.70 14.89
CA TYR A 236 8.11 9.22 13.83
C TYR A 236 8.42 8.09 12.85
N VAL A 237 8.11 8.31 11.59
CA VAL A 237 8.41 7.39 10.48
C VAL A 237 9.40 8.08 9.55
N TYR A 238 10.45 7.35 9.17
CA TYR A 238 11.39 7.71 8.13
C TYR A 238 11.39 6.63 7.05
N MET A 239 11.24 7.04 5.79
CA MET A 239 11.27 6.14 4.63
C MET A 239 12.36 6.57 3.68
N GLU A 240 13.12 5.61 3.18
CA GLU A 240 14.14 5.74 2.16
C GLU A 240 13.76 4.84 0.99
N TYR A 241 13.65 5.41 -0.20
CA TYR A 241 13.18 4.72 -1.39
C TYR A 241 14.36 4.30 -2.26
N ASP A 242 14.46 2.99 -2.53
CA ASP A 242 15.41 2.43 -3.51
C ASP A 242 14.81 2.49 -4.93
N TYR A 243 13.48 2.38 -5.04
CA TYR A 243 12.73 2.34 -6.31
C TYR A 243 11.47 3.18 -6.28
N THR A 244 11.07 3.66 -7.45
CA THR A 244 9.80 4.37 -7.65
C THR A 244 8.58 3.48 -7.42
N GLY A 245 7.40 4.08 -7.26
CA GLY A 245 6.10 3.40 -7.22
C GLY A 245 5.73 2.76 -5.88
N SER A 246 6.43 3.08 -4.77
CA SER A 246 6.12 2.52 -3.44
C SER A 246 4.67 2.72 -3.02
N ASN A 247 4.11 3.90 -3.27
CA ASN A 247 2.75 4.28 -2.88
C ASN A 247 1.79 4.43 -4.07
N ALA A 248 2.24 4.06 -5.28
CA ALA A 248 1.40 4.12 -6.45
C ALA A 248 0.32 3.02 -6.42
N PHE A 249 -0.93 3.42 -6.65
CA PHE A 249 -2.04 2.49 -6.72
C PHE A 249 -1.81 1.51 -7.88
N PHE A 250 -1.70 0.22 -7.56
CA PHE A 250 -1.37 -0.85 -8.51
C PHE A 250 -0.21 -0.53 -9.47
N GLY A 251 0.77 0.29 -9.01
CA GLY A 251 1.91 0.66 -9.84
C GLY A 251 1.58 1.55 -11.02
N ALA A 252 0.66 2.48 -10.84
CA ALA A 252 0.27 3.47 -11.85
C ALA A 252 1.46 4.27 -12.45
N GLU A 253 2.62 4.25 -11.79
CA GLU A 253 3.86 4.87 -12.27
C GLU A 253 4.68 3.97 -13.22
N GLY A 254 4.14 2.83 -13.63
CA GLY A 254 4.82 1.92 -14.55
C GLY A 254 5.85 1.00 -13.91
N THR A 255 6.86 0.62 -14.69
CA THR A 255 7.96 -0.23 -14.21
C THR A 255 8.79 0.51 -13.15
N PRO A 256 9.08 -0.12 -12.00
CA PRO A 256 9.91 0.48 -10.97
C PRO A 256 11.31 0.82 -11.49
N VAL A 257 11.70 2.07 -11.31
CA VAL A 257 13.02 2.59 -11.67
C VAL A 257 13.81 2.84 -10.39
N ALA A 258 15.10 2.53 -10.38
CA ALA A 258 15.97 2.91 -9.25
C ALA A 258 15.96 4.43 -9.08
N ILE A 259 15.86 4.92 -7.85
CA ILE A 259 15.70 6.36 -7.57
C ILE A 259 16.83 7.19 -8.19
N GLU A 260 18.06 6.70 -8.16
CA GLU A 260 19.22 7.33 -8.80
C GLU A 260 19.06 7.56 -10.32
N ASN A 261 18.17 6.80 -10.98
CA ASN A 261 17.89 6.86 -12.42
C ASN A 261 16.50 7.46 -12.73
N ALA A 262 15.72 7.82 -11.74
CA ALA A 262 14.32 8.24 -11.91
C ALA A 262 14.16 9.75 -12.22
N GLY A 263 15.27 10.48 -12.30
CA GLY A 263 15.29 11.91 -12.62
C GLY A 263 15.12 12.82 -11.40
N PRO A 264 15.27 14.14 -11.57
CA PRO A 264 15.41 15.11 -10.47
C PRO A 264 14.11 15.35 -9.66
N SER A 265 12.98 14.85 -10.11
CA SER A 265 11.71 14.93 -9.37
C SER A 265 11.39 13.71 -8.54
N ALA A 266 12.25 12.68 -8.56
CA ALA A 266 12.07 11.48 -7.76
C ALA A 266 12.25 11.79 -6.27
N VAL A 267 11.35 11.25 -5.46
CA VAL A 267 11.43 11.38 -4.00
C VAL A 267 12.35 10.29 -3.46
N GLU A 268 13.47 10.69 -2.87
CA GLU A 268 14.45 9.78 -2.28
C GLU A 268 14.09 9.35 -0.87
N SER A 269 13.44 10.23 -0.11
CA SER A 269 13.03 9.95 1.26
C SER A 269 11.78 10.71 1.65
N ALA A 270 11.06 10.18 2.63
CA ALA A 270 9.90 10.83 3.23
C ALA A 270 9.93 10.69 4.76
N GLN A 271 9.34 11.65 5.45
CA GLN A 271 9.24 11.64 6.90
C GLN A 271 7.81 11.97 7.33
N ASP A 272 7.36 11.34 8.38
CA ASP A 272 6.05 11.59 8.98
C ASP A 272 6.16 11.62 10.50
N VAL A 273 5.57 12.66 11.11
CA VAL A 273 5.46 12.80 12.56
C VAL A 273 3.99 12.85 12.92
N ARG A 274 3.54 11.93 13.76
CA ARG A 274 2.14 11.86 14.22
C ARG A 274 2.07 11.99 15.73
N ALA A 275 1.16 12.84 16.18
CA ALA A 275 0.73 12.91 17.57
C ALA A 275 -0.78 12.67 17.61
N TYR A 276 -1.25 11.79 18.49
CA TYR A 276 -2.67 11.48 18.61
C TYR A 276 -3.09 11.24 20.05
N MET A 277 -4.34 11.47 20.32
CA MET A 277 -4.99 11.13 21.57
C MET A 277 -6.11 10.13 21.33
N ARG A 278 -6.23 9.12 22.16
CA ARG A 278 -7.30 8.12 22.10
C ARG A 278 -8.05 8.09 23.42
N TYR A 279 -9.35 8.30 23.32
CA TYR A 279 -10.28 8.17 24.44
C TYR A 279 -11.14 6.90 24.27
N LYS A 280 -11.21 6.10 25.33
CA LYS A 280 -12.08 4.91 25.42
C LYS A 280 -13.23 5.23 26.39
N PHE A 281 -14.46 5.10 25.94
CA PHE A 281 -15.68 5.27 26.73
C PHE A 281 -16.43 3.95 26.89
#